data_f4d7674a69b762dee90e83671a48d625
#
_entry.id   f4d7674a69b762dee90e83671a48d625
#
_cell.length_a   1.000
_cell.length_b   1.000
_cell.length_c   1.000
_cell.angle_alpha   90.00
_cell.angle_beta   90.00
_cell.angle_gamma   90.00
#
_symmetry.space_group_name_H-M   'P 1'
#
loop_
_entity.id
_entity.type
_entity.pdbx_description
1 polymer ?
#
loop_
_entity_poly.entity_id
_entity_poly.type
_entity_poly.pdbx_seq_one_letter_code
_entity_poly.pdbx_strand_id
1 'polypeptide(L)'
;DNKELYVNLFTASTLDWTDTGLKLAQETNYPEEETSTISITAAPKSAVTFRIRIPAWSKGAKIEVNGKAIDGVTAGEYATVAGSWKVGDKIVVTIPLQLRTESTDDRKDIQTLFYGPTVLNALNPSTKFIQRGFYERNGLDGTIKLGVQKKEGTKNYFIIDGDEFEPAYNGDNTPYHMYFQRKDEYVGFAGKLTDVLNPKRPAAQDRSESTLMDDIWAGAPFKDRAAFIKKVQEVTKTYQDE
;
A
#
# COMPACT_ATOMS: atom_id res chain seq x y z
N ASP A 1 -8.61 -23.11 26.06
CA ASP A 1 -8.63 -23.03 24.60
C ASP A 1 -8.72 -21.57 24.22
N ASN A 2 -7.63 -21.03 23.66
CA ASN A 2 -7.61 -19.67 23.15
C ASN A 2 -8.53 -19.60 21.92
N LYS A 3 -9.62 -18.88 22.05
CA LYS A 3 -10.50 -18.62 20.93
C LYS A 3 -9.94 -17.46 20.12
N GLU A 4 -9.50 -17.74 18.89
CA GLU A 4 -8.92 -16.75 17.99
C GLU A 4 -9.85 -16.51 16.81
N LEU A 5 -10.00 -15.23 16.44
CA LEU A 5 -10.75 -14.78 15.27
C LEU A 5 -9.78 -14.06 14.31
N TYR A 6 -9.64 -14.59 13.10
CA TYR A 6 -8.79 -14.01 12.06
C TYR A 6 -9.58 -13.06 11.17
N VAL A 7 -9.13 -11.81 11.10
CA VAL A 7 -9.67 -10.78 10.21
C VAL A 7 -8.68 -10.60 9.06
N ASN A 8 -8.97 -11.23 7.93
CA ASN A 8 -8.10 -11.27 6.76
C ASN A 8 -8.46 -10.23 5.69
N LEU A 9 -9.74 -9.84 5.65
CA LEU A 9 -10.29 -8.92 4.65
C LEU A 9 -11.05 -7.79 5.34
N PHE A 10 -10.97 -6.62 4.74
CA PHE A 10 -11.70 -5.43 5.19
C PHE A 10 -12.90 -5.21 4.26
N THR A 11 -13.92 -6.04 4.47
CA THR A 11 -15.18 -6.03 3.71
C THR A 11 -16.33 -5.88 4.68
N ALA A 12 -17.31 -5.03 4.36
CA ALA A 12 -18.50 -4.87 5.18
C ALA A 12 -19.19 -6.24 5.38
N SER A 13 -19.31 -6.66 6.62
CA SER A 13 -19.76 -8.01 6.98
C SER A 13 -20.26 -8.11 8.41
N THR A 14 -20.97 -9.17 8.72
CA THR A 14 -21.39 -9.52 10.07
C THR A 14 -20.96 -10.93 10.41
N LEU A 15 -20.69 -11.18 11.69
CA LEU A 15 -20.38 -12.51 12.22
C LEU A 15 -21.31 -12.82 13.38
N ASP A 16 -21.88 -14.02 13.36
CA ASP A 16 -22.53 -14.64 14.51
C ASP A 16 -21.77 -15.94 14.84
N TRP A 17 -20.89 -15.87 15.84
CA TRP A 17 -20.13 -17.04 16.30
C TRP A 17 -20.81 -17.68 17.50
N THR A 18 -21.80 -18.50 17.20
CA THR A 18 -22.74 -19.10 18.17
C THR A 18 -22.05 -19.80 19.34
N ASP A 19 -20.97 -20.56 19.09
CA ASP A 19 -20.25 -21.30 20.14
C ASP A 19 -19.66 -20.40 21.21
N THR A 20 -19.20 -19.21 20.82
CA THR A 20 -18.62 -18.22 21.74
C THR A 20 -19.64 -17.23 22.27
N GLY A 21 -20.77 -17.06 21.58
CA GLY A 21 -21.73 -16.00 21.80
C GLY A 21 -21.33 -14.65 21.21
N LEU A 22 -20.16 -14.55 20.57
CA LEU A 22 -19.69 -13.32 19.94
C LEU A 22 -20.53 -12.99 18.70
N LYS A 23 -21.03 -11.77 18.65
CA LYS A 23 -21.54 -11.16 17.41
C LYS A 23 -20.82 -9.85 17.16
N LEU A 24 -20.53 -9.58 15.90
CA LEU A 24 -19.91 -8.33 15.48
C LEU A 24 -20.40 -7.89 14.10
N ALA A 25 -20.22 -6.61 13.82
CA ALA A 25 -20.36 -6.02 12.50
C ALA A 25 -19.05 -5.33 12.11
N GLN A 26 -18.60 -5.55 10.89
CA GLN A 26 -17.52 -4.83 10.26
C GLN A 26 -18.09 -3.84 9.25
N GLU A 27 -17.85 -2.56 9.47
CA GLU A 27 -18.30 -1.46 8.62
C GLU A 27 -17.07 -0.81 7.96
N THR A 28 -17.13 -0.66 6.64
CA THR A 28 -15.99 -0.13 5.87
C THR A 28 -16.40 0.25 4.45
N ASN A 29 -15.75 1.27 3.91
CA ASN A 29 -15.74 1.58 2.48
C ASN A 29 -14.36 1.25 1.85
N TYR A 30 -13.58 0.40 2.50
CA TYR A 30 -12.29 -0.05 1.95
C TYR A 30 -12.51 -0.82 0.63
N PRO A 31 -11.76 -0.58 -0.44
CA PRO A 31 -10.52 0.20 -0.53
C PRO A 31 -10.69 1.66 -0.96
N GLU A 32 -11.87 2.24 -0.92
CA GLU A 32 -12.07 3.67 -1.22
C GLU A 32 -11.68 4.57 -0.04
N GLU A 33 -11.76 4.04 1.18
CA GLU A 33 -11.34 4.68 2.42
C GLU A 33 -10.34 3.81 3.18
N GLU A 34 -9.54 4.45 4.03
CA GLU A 34 -8.45 3.79 4.74
C GLU A 34 -8.91 3.03 5.99
N THR A 35 -10.16 3.23 6.42
CA THR A 35 -10.64 2.81 7.74
C THR A 35 -11.65 1.67 7.65
N SER A 36 -11.49 0.71 8.55
CA SER A 36 -12.48 -0.35 8.82
C SER A 36 -12.77 -0.40 10.32
N THR A 37 -14.05 -0.43 10.68
CA THR A 37 -14.49 -0.47 12.08
C THR A 37 -15.18 -1.80 12.36
N ILE A 38 -14.70 -2.53 13.36
CA ILE A 38 -15.33 -3.74 13.88
C ILE A 38 -16.03 -3.40 15.20
N SER A 39 -17.34 -3.51 15.24
CA SER A 39 -18.18 -3.23 16.41
C SER A 39 -18.68 -4.52 17.04
N ILE A 40 -18.50 -4.69 18.35
CA ILE A 40 -19.02 -5.85 19.09
C ILE A 40 -20.50 -5.63 19.38
N THR A 41 -21.38 -6.46 18.78
CA THR A 41 -22.83 -6.37 18.92
C THR A 41 -23.40 -7.35 19.95
N ALA A 42 -22.68 -8.45 20.24
CA ALA A 42 -22.93 -9.31 21.39
C ALA A 42 -21.61 -9.78 22.00
N ALA A 43 -21.51 -9.72 23.33
CA ALA A 43 -20.30 -10.08 24.04
C ALA A 43 -20.07 -11.60 24.08
N PRO A 44 -18.84 -12.10 23.87
CA PRO A 44 -18.54 -13.51 24.00
C PRO A 44 -18.57 -13.96 25.46
N LYS A 45 -18.82 -15.26 25.69
CA LYS A 45 -18.81 -15.89 27.02
C LYS A 45 -17.43 -15.94 27.67
N SER A 46 -16.37 -15.82 26.90
CA SER A 46 -14.96 -15.85 27.33
C SER A 46 -14.12 -14.91 26.47
N ALA A 47 -12.88 -14.66 26.89
CA ALA A 47 -11.96 -13.86 26.11
C ALA A 47 -11.79 -14.39 24.67
N VAL A 48 -11.75 -13.49 23.70
CA VAL A 48 -11.47 -13.77 22.28
C VAL A 48 -10.33 -12.89 21.83
N THR A 49 -9.36 -13.48 21.15
CA THR A 49 -8.25 -12.77 20.54
C THR A 49 -8.51 -12.53 19.07
N PHE A 50 -8.47 -11.29 18.64
CA PHE A 50 -8.50 -10.95 17.22
C PHE A 50 -7.07 -10.98 16.64
N ARG A 51 -6.92 -11.64 15.51
CA ARG A 51 -5.72 -11.65 14.66
C ARG A 51 -6.04 -10.85 13.40
N ILE A 52 -5.56 -9.62 13.34
CA ILE A 52 -5.90 -8.69 12.24
C ILE A 52 -4.73 -8.64 11.27
N ARG A 53 -4.96 -9.06 10.03
CA ARG A 53 -3.93 -9.07 8.99
C ARG A 53 -3.56 -7.65 8.59
N ILE A 54 -2.27 -7.32 8.68
CA ILE A 54 -1.73 -6.06 8.16
C ILE A 54 -1.06 -6.36 6.80
N PRO A 55 -1.53 -5.76 5.70
CA PRO A 55 -0.92 -6.00 4.40
C PRO A 55 0.55 -5.61 4.36
N ALA A 56 1.38 -6.42 3.69
CA ALA A 56 2.84 -6.18 3.62
C ALA A 56 3.20 -4.85 2.94
N TRP A 57 2.37 -4.39 2.00
CA TRP A 57 2.55 -3.13 1.31
C TRP A 57 2.17 -1.91 2.16
N SER A 58 1.39 -2.09 3.25
CA SER A 58 0.89 -0.98 4.07
C SER A 58 2.01 -0.42 4.93
N LYS A 59 2.27 0.88 4.82
CA LYS A 59 3.17 1.61 5.69
C LYS A 59 2.36 2.50 6.64
N GLY A 60 2.62 2.39 7.94
CA GLY A 60 1.97 3.22 8.94
C GLY A 60 0.54 2.78 9.30
N ALA A 61 0.18 1.51 9.10
CA ALA A 61 -1.07 0.96 9.59
C ALA A 61 -1.21 1.15 11.12
N LYS A 62 -2.44 1.38 11.58
CA LYS A 62 -2.76 1.60 12.99
C LYS A 62 -3.99 0.80 13.38
N ILE A 63 -4.04 0.37 14.62
CA ILE A 63 -5.23 -0.22 15.22
C ILE A 63 -5.52 0.51 16.53
N GLU A 64 -6.77 0.86 16.75
CA GLU A 64 -7.25 1.44 17.97
C GLU A 64 -8.37 0.57 18.55
N VAL A 65 -8.36 0.38 19.86
CA VAL A 65 -9.43 -0.27 20.61
C VAL A 65 -10.07 0.77 21.52
N ASN A 66 -11.35 1.08 21.29
CA ASN A 66 -12.08 2.11 22.02
C ASN A 66 -11.32 3.46 22.07
N GLY A 67 -10.70 3.85 20.93
CA GLY A 67 -9.93 5.09 20.80
C GLY A 67 -8.52 5.07 21.39
N LYS A 68 -8.04 3.91 21.85
CA LYS A 68 -6.66 3.75 22.34
C LYS A 68 -5.86 2.95 21.32
N ALA A 69 -4.77 3.53 20.85
CA ALA A 69 -3.85 2.84 19.95
C ALA A 69 -3.22 1.61 20.64
N ILE A 70 -3.00 0.56 19.87
CA ILE A 70 -2.26 -0.62 20.30
C ILE A 70 -0.86 -0.63 19.67
N ASP A 71 0.07 -1.29 20.34
CA ASP A 71 1.42 -1.54 19.84
C ASP A 71 1.46 -2.82 18.99
N GLY A 72 2.60 -3.04 18.31
CA GLY A 72 2.85 -4.29 17.57
C GLY A 72 2.08 -4.42 16.25
N VAL A 73 1.71 -3.29 15.63
CA VAL A 73 1.11 -3.27 14.29
C VAL A 73 2.21 -3.21 13.25
N THR A 74 2.54 -4.36 12.66
CA THR A 74 3.65 -4.53 11.72
C THR A 74 3.13 -4.97 10.35
N ALA A 75 3.60 -4.31 9.28
CA ALA A 75 3.24 -4.69 7.92
C ALA A 75 3.72 -6.12 7.60
N GLY A 76 2.85 -6.91 6.95
CA GLY A 76 3.11 -8.30 6.61
C GLY A 76 2.77 -9.31 7.71
N GLU A 77 2.36 -8.86 8.89
CA GLU A 77 2.08 -9.70 10.04
C GLU A 77 0.60 -9.61 10.48
N TYR A 78 0.24 -10.45 11.44
CA TYR A 78 -1.03 -10.34 12.16
C TYR A 78 -0.84 -9.55 13.44
N ALA A 79 -1.51 -8.41 13.55
CA ALA A 79 -1.62 -7.69 14.81
C ALA A 79 -2.52 -8.47 15.78
N THR A 80 -2.13 -8.55 17.05
CA THR A 80 -2.85 -9.28 18.09
C THR A 80 -3.62 -8.30 18.96
N VAL A 81 -4.94 -8.47 19.01
CA VAL A 81 -5.84 -7.68 19.86
C VAL A 81 -6.58 -8.63 20.79
N ALA A 82 -6.03 -8.80 22.00
CA ALA A 82 -6.61 -9.67 23.01
C ALA A 82 -7.45 -8.88 24.03
N GLY A 83 -8.59 -9.41 24.42
CA GLY A 83 -9.41 -8.73 25.41
C GLY A 83 -10.65 -9.50 25.86
N SER A 84 -11.28 -8.97 26.92
CA SER A 84 -12.63 -9.32 27.33
C SER A 84 -13.57 -8.28 26.74
N TRP A 85 -14.34 -8.70 25.74
CA TRP A 85 -15.15 -7.81 24.91
C TRP A 85 -16.52 -7.56 25.54
N LYS A 86 -17.00 -6.34 25.36
CA LYS A 86 -18.35 -5.89 25.75
C LYS A 86 -19.13 -5.41 24.53
N VAL A 87 -20.43 -5.44 24.62
CA VAL A 87 -21.30 -4.79 23.61
C VAL A 87 -20.96 -3.32 23.51
N GLY A 88 -20.75 -2.84 22.31
CA GLY A 88 -20.35 -1.46 22.00
C GLY A 88 -18.85 -1.23 21.90
N ASP A 89 -17.99 -2.21 22.28
CA ASP A 89 -16.56 -2.11 22.02
C ASP A 89 -16.28 -2.03 20.51
N LYS A 90 -15.27 -1.25 20.15
CA LYS A 90 -14.87 -1.00 18.77
C LYS A 90 -13.37 -1.25 18.56
N ILE A 91 -13.04 -1.92 17.47
CA ILE A 91 -11.71 -2.02 16.93
C ILE A 91 -11.70 -1.22 15.63
N VAL A 92 -10.88 -0.18 15.55
CA VAL A 92 -10.72 0.64 14.35
C VAL A 92 -9.37 0.31 13.73
N VAL A 93 -9.38 -0.14 12.49
CA VAL A 93 -8.19 -0.46 11.70
C VAL A 93 -8.03 0.61 10.63
N THR A 94 -6.89 1.30 10.62
CA THR A 94 -6.53 2.28 9.59
C THR A 94 -5.37 1.75 8.78
N ILE A 95 -5.56 1.59 7.48
CA ILE A 95 -4.55 1.13 6.53
C ILE A 95 -4.33 2.23 5.49
N PRO A 96 -3.28 3.04 5.62
CA PRO A 96 -3.00 4.13 4.70
C PRO A 96 -2.87 3.63 3.25
N LEU A 97 -3.61 4.27 2.35
CA LEU A 97 -3.58 3.97 0.93
C LEU A 97 -2.49 4.81 0.26
N GLN A 98 -1.57 4.16 -0.44
CA GLN A 98 -0.45 4.81 -1.08
C GLN A 98 -0.28 4.30 -2.51
N LEU A 99 0.15 5.18 -3.42
CA LEU A 99 0.57 4.78 -4.75
C LEU A 99 1.90 4.02 -4.66
N ARG A 100 1.96 2.86 -5.28
CA ARG A 100 3.14 2.02 -5.36
C ARG A 100 3.16 1.23 -6.67
N THR A 101 4.33 0.78 -7.07
CA THR A 101 4.48 -0.13 -8.21
C THR A 101 4.89 -1.50 -7.74
N GLU A 102 4.44 -2.53 -8.45
CA GLU A 102 4.94 -3.89 -8.36
C GLU A 102 5.36 -4.37 -9.74
N SER A 103 6.50 -5.04 -9.82
CA SER A 103 6.96 -5.67 -11.05
C SER A 103 6.48 -7.12 -11.14
N THR A 104 6.36 -7.64 -12.36
CA THR A 104 6.08 -9.07 -12.57
C THR A 104 7.28 -9.92 -12.16
N ASP A 105 7.05 -11.18 -11.80
CA ASP A 105 8.13 -12.05 -11.31
C ASP A 105 9.15 -12.40 -12.39
N ASP A 106 8.68 -12.55 -13.63
CA ASP A 106 9.44 -12.93 -14.81
C ASP A 106 10.09 -11.75 -15.56
N ARG A 107 9.51 -10.55 -15.41
CA ARG A 107 9.92 -9.35 -16.13
C ARG A 107 9.91 -8.12 -15.20
N LYS A 108 11.07 -7.80 -14.62
CA LYS A 108 11.19 -6.68 -13.68
C LYS A 108 11.07 -5.30 -14.36
N ASP A 109 11.21 -5.24 -15.66
CA ASP A 109 10.94 -4.05 -16.47
C ASP A 109 9.45 -3.81 -16.73
N ILE A 110 8.58 -4.75 -16.38
CA ILE A 110 7.13 -4.59 -16.48
C ILE A 110 6.55 -4.33 -15.08
N GLN A 111 5.82 -3.24 -14.96
CA GLN A 111 5.26 -2.77 -13.70
C GLN A 111 3.75 -2.58 -13.78
N THR A 112 3.10 -2.76 -12.65
CA THR A 112 1.70 -2.39 -12.43
C THR A 112 1.64 -1.32 -11.35
N LEU A 113 0.77 -0.34 -11.52
CA LEU A 113 0.53 0.71 -10.53
C LEU A 113 -0.63 0.31 -9.61
N PHE A 114 -0.43 0.47 -8.32
CA PHE A 114 -1.43 0.23 -7.28
C PHE A 114 -1.71 1.48 -6.47
N TYR A 115 -2.94 1.59 -5.99
CA TYR A 115 -3.31 2.46 -4.89
C TYR A 115 -3.87 1.62 -3.75
N GLY A 116 -3.10 1.49 -2.69
CA GLY A 116 -3.41 0.49 -1.67
C GLY A 116 -3.48 -0.93 -2.26
N PRO A 117 -4.57 -1.67 -2.10
CA PRO A 117 -4.74 -3.00 -2.68
C PRO A 117 -5.18 -2.98 -4.15
N THR A 118 -5.58 -1.82 -4.67
CA THR A 118 -6.29 -1.71 -5.95
C THR A 118 -5.33 -1.42 -7.08
N VAL A 119 -5.40 -2.20 -8.15
CA VAL A 119 -4.72 -1.91 -9.42
C VAL A 119 -5.34 -0.67 -10.05
N LEU A 120 -4.51 0.20 -10.59
CA LEU A 120 -4.93 1.35 -11.37
C LEU A 120 -4.68 1.10 -12.86
N ASN A 121 -5.72 1.25 -13.65
CA ASN A 121 -5.68 1.16 -15.10
C ASN A 121 -5.49 2.54 -15.71
N ALA A 122 -4.49 2.73 -16.57
CA ALA A 122 -4.40 3.93 -17.39
C ALA A 122 -5.38 3.85 -18.55
N LEU A 123 -6.25 4.84 -18.68
CA LEU A 123 -7.21 4.96 -19.79
C LEU A 123 -6.47 5.51 -21.01
N ASN A 124 -6.01 4.62 -21.87
CA ASN A 124 -5.26 4.98 -23.06
C ASN A 124 -5.58 4.00 -24.21
N PRO A 125 -5.97 4.48 -25.40
CA PRO A 125 -6.38 3.64 -26.52
C PRO A 125 -5.22 3.00 -27.29
N SER A 126 -3.96 3.26 -26.93
CA SER A 126 -2.80 2.67 -27.58
C SER A 126 -2.85 1.14 -27.51
N THR A 127 -2.45 0.49 -28.59
CA THR A 127 -2.26 -0.98 -28.62
C THR A 127 -0.82 -1.38 -28.33
N LYS A 128 0.08 -0.42 -28.11
CA LYS A 128 1.49 -0.65 -27.79
C LYS A 128 1.72 -0.51 -26.30
N PHE A 129 2.68 -1.24 -25.77
CA PHE A 129 3.12 -1.06 -24.39
C PHE A 129 3.41 0.42 -24.11
N ILE A 130 2.79 0.95 -23.06
CA ILE A 130 3.08 2.30 -22.57
C ILE A 130 4.34 2.23 -21.73
N GLN A 131 5.30 3.12 -22.02
CA GLN A 131 6.48 3.31 -21.17
C GLN A 131 6.19 4.33 -20.08
N ARG A 132 6.45 3.99 -18.82
CA ARG A 132 6.23 4.86 -17.65
C ARG A 132 7.38 4.80 -16.67
N GLY A 133 7.78 5.98 -16.20
CA GLY A 133 8.65 6.13 -15.04
C GLY A 133 7.87 6.75 -13.89
N PHE A 134 7.57 5.98 -12.86
CA PHE A 134 6.90 6.48 -11.65
C PHE A 134 7.95 6.99 -10.65
N TYR A 135 8.70 8.04 -11.02
CA TYR A 135 9.84 8.56 -10.25
C TYR A 135 9.50 9.73 -9.33
N GLU A 136 8.40 10.42 -9.55
CA GLU A 136 7.98 11.51 -8.67
C GLU A 136 7.47 10.99 -7.32
N ARG A 137 7.87 11.65 -6.26
CA ARG A 137 7.50 11.27 -4.88
C ARG A 137 6.90 12.44 -4.12
N ASN A 138 6.04 12.15 -3.16
CA ASN A 138 5.51 13.09 -2.19
C ASN A 138 6.54 13.36 -1.08
N GLY A 139 7.60 14.07 -1.41
CA GLY A 139 8.63 14.43 -0.43
C GLY A 139 9.22 13.21 0.29
N LEU A 140 9.38 13.32 1.61
CA LEU A 140 10.00 12.30 2.45
C LEU A 140 9.10 11.08 2.75
N ASP A 141 7.83 11.19 2.48
CA ASP A 141 6.85 10.11 2.59
C ASP A 141 7.19 8.96 1.60
N GLY A 142 7.74 9.30 0.43
CA GLY A 142 8.20 8.32 -0.57
C GLY A 142 7.09 7.66 -1.36
N THR A 143 5.82 8.02 -1.16
CA THR A 143 4.75 7.57 -2.04
C THR A 143 4.91 8.19 -3.42
N ILE A 144 4.46 7.49 -4.45
CA ILE A 144 4.38 8.06 -5.79
C ILE A 144 3.46 9.26 -5.73
N LYS A 145 3.85 10.37 -6.36
CA LYS A 145 3.11 11.61 -6.31
C LYS A 145 1.68 11.40 -6.83
N LEU A 146 0.73 11.80 -6.01
CA LEU A 146 -0.67 11.81 -6.41
C LEU A 146 -0.92 12.88 -7.46
N GLY A 147 -1.55 12.49 -8.56
CA GLY A 147 -2.15 13.42 -9.50
C GLY A 147 -3.42 14.07 -8.95
N VAL A 148 -4.07 14.85 -9.77
CA VAL A 148 -5.35 15.48 -9.42
C VAL A 148 -6.46 14.45 -9.49
N GLN A 149 -7.23 14.29 -8.42
CA GLN A 149 -8.46 13.51 -8.47
C GLN A 149 -9.48 14.23 -9.34
N LYS A 150 -9.94 13.59 -10.42
CA LYS A 150 -10.74 14.27 -11.46
C LYS A 150 -12.24 14.16 -11.27
N LYS A 151 -12.74 13.13 -10.65
CA LYS A 151 -14.15 12.79 -10.71
C LYS A 151 -14.77 12.99 -9.34
N GLU A 152 -15.62 13.99 -9.22
CA GLU A 152 -16.41 14.23 -8.04
C GLU A 152 -17.29 13.01 -7.75
N GLY A 153 -17.29 12.53 -6.50
CA GLY A 153 -18.01 11.32 -6.10
C GLY A 153 -17.33 9.99 -6.48
N THR A 154 -16.22 10.03 -7.19
CA THR A 154 -15.39 8.84 -7.48
C THR A 154 -14.06 9.03 -6.80
N LYS A 155 -13.77 8.20 -5.82
CA LYS A 155 -12.48 8.21 -5.14
C LYS A 155 -11.47 7.42 -5.96
N ASN A 156 -10.19 7.76 -5.80
CA ASN A 156 -9.07 7.00 -6.35
C ASN A 156 -8.85 7.11 -7.88
N TYR A 157 -9.33 8.19 -8.49
CA TYR A 157 -8.96 8.60 -9.84
C TYR A 157 -7.77 9.55 -9.81
N PHE A 158 -6.78 9.31 -10.67
CA PHE A 158 -5.55 10.10 -10.71
C PHE A 158 -5.21 10.51 -12.14
N ILE A 159 -4.47 11.63 -12.26
CA ILE A 159 -3.75 11.96 -13.50
C ILE A 159 -2.28 11.88 -13.20
N ILE A 160 -1.58 11.04 -13.92
CA ILE A 160 -0.15 10.83 -13.77
C ILE A 160 0.46 10.96 -15.16
N ASP A 161 1.37 11.91 -15.31
CA ASP A 161 2.04 12.22 -16.59
C ASP A 161 1.06 12.43 -17.78
N GLY A 162 -0.11 13.03 -17.50
CA GLY A 162 -1.11 13.35 -18.50
C GLY A 162 -2.10 12.23 -18.83
N ASP A 163 -1.87 10.99 -18.40
CA ASP A 163 -2.86 9.91 -18.50
C ASP A 163 -3.77 9.85 -17.28
N GLU A 164 -5.03 9.53 -17.53
CA GLU A 164 -6.02 9.26 -16.49
C GLU A 164 -5.91 7.83 -16.03
N PHE A 165 -5.85 7.64 -14.70
CA PHE A 165 -5.81 6.34 -14.05
C PHE A 165 -7.08 6.12 -13.24
N GLU A 166 -7.70 4.97 -13.41
CA GLU A 166 -8.87 4.57 -12.64
C GLU A 166 -8.67 3.25 -11.89
N PRO A 167 -9.40 3.03 -10.81
CA PRO A 167 -9.44 1.74 -10.14
C PRO A 167 -9.95 0.63 -11.10
N ALA A 168 -9.26 -0.49 -11.14
CA ALA A 168 -9.62 -1.61 -12.02
C ALA A 168 -11.04 -2.17 -11.76
N TYR A 169 -11.61 -1.93 -10.58
CA TYR A 169 -12.99 -2.35 -10.28
C TYR A 169 -14.07 -1.45 -10.89
N ASN A 170 -13.72 -0.27 -11.43
CA ASN A 170 -14.70 0.61 -12.08
C ASN A 170 -15.13 0.09 -13.43
N GLY A 171 -14.26 -0.59 -14.14
CA GLY A 171 -14.49 -1.33 -15.37
C GLY A 171 -15.48 -0.71 -16.33
N ASP A 172 -15.03 0.14 -17.24
CA ASP A 172 -15.85 0.56 -18.38
C ASP A 172 -15.37 -0.11 -19.68
N ASN A 173 -15.97 0.26 -20.82
CA ASN A 173 -15.58 -0.25 -22.13
C ASN A 173 -14.41 0.53 -22.76
N THR A 174 -13.73 1.38 -21.99
CA THR A 174 -12.60 2.18 -22.47
C THR A 174 -11.35 1.31 -22.54
N PRO A 175 -10.58 1.33 -23.64
CA PRO A 175 -9.29 0.65 -23.68
C PRO A 175 -8.35 1.16 -22.59
N TYR A 176 -7.69 0.25 -21.92
CA TYR A 176 -6.82 0.57 -20.80
C TYR A 176 -5.51 -0.22 -20.79
N HIS A 177 -4.54 0.28 -20.04
CA HIS A 177 -3.29 -0.43 -19.74
C HIS A 177 -3.17 -0.68 -18.24
N MET A 178 -2.94 -1.92 -17.88
CA MET A 178 -2.65 -2.37 -16.51
C MET A 178 -1.15 -2.51 -16.28
N TYR A 179 -0.40 -2.80 -17.34
CA TYR A 179 1.03 -3.04 -17.31
C TYR A 179 1.77 -1.97 -18.08
N PHE A 180 2.87 -1.50 -17.51
CA PHE A 180 3.71 -0.45 -18.07
C PHE A 180 5.14 -0.95 -18.21
N GLN A 181 5.78 -0.65 -19.32
CA GLN A 181 7.21 -0.85 -19.44
C GLN A 181 7.93 0.26 -18.68
N ARG A 182 8.86 -0.12 -17.83
CA ARG A 182 9.65 0.79 -17.00
C ARG A 182 10.46 1.77 -17.85
N LYS A 183 10.40 3.05 -17.50
CA LYS A 183 11.15 4.12 -18.14
C LYS A 183 11.85 4.98 -17.08
N ASP A 184 12.72 4.36 -16.31
CA ASP A 184 13.48 5.02 -15.25
C ASP A 184 15.00 4.86 -15.46
N GLU A 185 15.42 5.11 -16.71
CA GLU A 185 16.83 5.08 -17.08
C GLU A 185 17.67 6.13 -16.36
N TYR A 186 17.02 7.22 -15.88
CA TYR A 186 17.66 8.34 -15.22
C TYR A 186 17.12 8.56 -13.83
N VAL A 187 17.97 9.08 -12.95
CA VAL A 187 17.57 9.50 -11.61
C VAL A 187 16.63 10.70 -11.69
N GLY A 188 15.48 10.63 -11.03
CA GLY A 188 14.50 11.71 -10.95
C GLY A 188 14.31 12.21 -9.52
N PHE A 189 14.38 13.54 -9.34
CA PHE A 189 14.08 14.20 -8.07
C PHE A 189 13.24 15.46 -8.30
N ALA A 190 12.38 15.76 -7.33
CA ALA A 190 11.55 16.97 -7.31
C ALA A 190 10.76 17.19 -8.63
N GLY A 191 10.25 16.11 -9.21
CA GLY A 191 9.48 16.14 -10.45
C GLY A 191 10.31 16.38 -11.72
N LYS A 192 11.63 16.26 -11.64
CA LYS A 192 12.53 16.41 -12.78
C LYS A 192 13.43 15.20 -12.94
N LEU A 193 13.63 14.77 -14.18
CA LEU A 193 14.69 13.85 -14.52
C LEU A 193 16.02 14.59 -14.54
N THR A 194 17.07 13.94 -14.07
CA THR A 194 18.45 14.39 -14.20
C THR A 194 19.11 13.68 -15.40
N ASP A 195 20.33 14.03 -15.70
CA ASP A 195 21.21 13.35 -16.67
C ASP A 195 22.04 12.22 -16.01
N VAL A 196 21.81 11.96 -14.72
CA VAL A 196 22.45 10.87 -13.98
C VAL A 196 21.72 9.57 -14.25
N LEU A 197 22.43 8.56 -14.73
CA LEU A 197 21.86 7.22 -14.94
C LEU A 197 21.35 6.62 -13.62
N ASN A 198 20.27 5.89 -13.71
CA ASN A 198 19.71 5.12 -12.62
C ASN A 198 20.16 3.65 -12.75
N PRO A 199 21.34 3.29 -12.20
CA PRO A 199 21.92 1.98 -12.43
C PRO A 199 21.06 0.89 -11.78
N LYS A 200 21.07 -0.28 -12.39
CA LYS A 200 20.54 -1.50 -11.75
C LYS A 200 21.52 -1.97 -10.68
N ARG A 201 20.97 -2.60 -9.63
CA ARG A 201 21.79 -3.26 -8.62
C ARG A 201 22.64 -4.34 -9.27
N PRO A 202 23.94 -4.42 -8.92
CA PRO A 202 24.83 -5.42 -9.47
C PRO A 202 24.31 -6.86 -9.26
N ALA A 203 24.40 -7.68 -10.30
CA ALA A 203 23.84 -9.04 -10.30
C ALA A 203 24.43 -9.95 -9.22
N ALA A 204 25.63 -9.66 -8.75
CA ALA A 204 26.29 -10.37 -7.66
C ALA A 204 25.60 -10.19 -6.30
N GLN A 205 24.90 -9.07 -6.11
CA GLN A 205 24.28 -8.72 -4.82
C GLN A 205 22.80 -9.07 -4.76
N ASP A 206 22.09 -8.99 -5.87
CA ASP A 206 20.66 -9.28 -5.90
C ASP A 206 20.18 -9.58 -7.33
N ARG A 207 19.29 -10.56 -7.46
CA ARG A 207 18.61 -10.89 -8.73
C ARG A 207 17.31 -10.12 -8.92
N SER A 208 16.96 -9.20 -8.02
CA SER A 208 15.69 -8.45 -8.06
C SER A 208 15.63 -7.44 -9.20
N GLU A 209 16.74 -7.13 -9.85
CA GLU A 209 16.86 -6.06 -10.84
C GLU A 209 16.38 -4.69 -10.32
N SER A 210 16.45 -4.47 -9.00
CA SER A 210 16.18 -3.16 -8.40
C SER A 210 17.19 -2.13 -8.92
N THR A 211 16.79 -0.86 -8.92
CA THR A 211 17.65 0.24 -9.30
C THR A 211 18.10 1.03 -8.08
N LEU A 212 19.08 1.91 -8.27
CA LEU A 212 19.51 2.88 -7.27
C LEU A 212 18.33 3.63 -6.64
N MET A 213 17.37 4.07 -7.45
CA MET A 213 16.19 4.79 -6.97
C MET A 213 15.26 3.89 -6.16
N ASP A 214 15.09 2.63 -6.58
CA ASP A 214 14.26 1.68 -5.81
C ASP A 214 14.82 1.47 -4.41
N ASP A 215 16.14 1.26 -4.31
CA ASP A 215 16.82 1.01 -3.05
C ASP A 215 16.83 2.23 -2.13
N ILE A 216 16.91 3.44 -2.69
CA ILE A 216 16.76 4.67 -1.92
C ILE A 216 15.33 4.75 -1.35
N TRP A 217 14.32 4.62 -2.21
CA TRP A 217 12.93 4.79 -1.81
C TRP A 217 12.36 3.63 -0.99
N ALA A 218 13.00 2.46 -1.01
CA ALA A 218 12.68 1.38 -0.08
C ALA A 218 12.86 1.77 1.40
N GLY A 219 13.66 2.82 1.67
CA GLY A 219 13.84 3.37 3.01
C GLY A 219 12.73 4.33 3.49
N ALA A 220 11.78 4.69 2.60
CA ALA A 220 10.70 5.61 2.96
C ALA A 220 9.61 4.91 3.84
N PRO A 221 8.85 5.67 4.64
CA PRO A 221 8.96 7.10 4.87
C PRO A 221 10.20 7.50 5.67
N PHE A 222 10.79 8.63 5.32
CA PHE A 222 11.95 9.17 6.05
C PHE A 222 11.51 10.12 7.15
N LYS A 223 12.07 9.97 8.34
CA LYS A 223 11.77 10.81 9.49
C LYS A 223 12.05 12.31 9.21
N ASP A 224 13.15 12.59 8.52
CA ASP A 224 13.61 13.93 8.20
C ASP A 224 14.58 13.89 6.99
N ARG A 225 15.00 15.09 6.54
CA ARG A 225 15.95 15.24 5.42
C ARG A 225 17.30 14.57 5.70
N ALA A 226 17.77 14.57 6.94
CA ALA A 226 19.05 13.95 7.29
C ALA A 226 18.99 12.42 7.12
N ALA A 227 17.87 11.79 7.53
CA ALA A 227 17.64 10.37 7.32
C ALA A 227 17.60 10.02 5.82
N PHE A 228 16.96 10.85 5.00
CA PHE A 228 16.94 10.68 3.54
C PHE A 228 18.37 10.76 2.96
N ILE A 229 19.13 11.81 3.29
CA ILE A 229 20.51 11.99 2.81
C ILE A 229 21.39 10.81 3.23
N LYS A 230 21.27 10.36 4.48
CA LYS A 230 22.01 9.19 4.96
C LYS A 230 21.71 7.95 4.12
N LYS A 231 20.43 7.70 3.84
CA LYS A 231 20.01 6.56 2.99
C LYS A 231 20.58 6.67 1.57
N VAL A 232 20.54 7.86 0.97
CA VAL A 232 21.14 8.09 -0.35
C VAL A 232 22.63 7.76 -0.34
N GLN A 233 23.38 8.24 0.67
CA GLN A 233 24.81 7.95 0.81
C GLN A 233 25.11 6.45 0.98
N GLU A 234 24.35 5.77 1.83
CA GLU A 234 24.47 4.33 2.05
C GLU A 234 24.26 3.54 0.76
N VAL A 235 23.17 3.82 0.06
CA VAL A 235 22.82 3.13 -1.18
C VAL A 235 23.85 3.45 -2.28
N THR A 236 24.20 4.72 -2.46
CA THR A 236 25.20 5.13 -3.48
C THR A 236 26.53 4.41 -3.26
N LYS A 237 26.98 4.28 -2.03
CA LYS A 237 28.21 3.54 -1.71
C LYS A 237 28.13 2.08 -2.17
N THR A 238 26.99 1.41 -1.96
CA THR A 238 26.78 0.03 -2.41
C THR A 238 26.91 -0.14 -3.93
N TYR A 239 26.61 0.91 -4.70
CA TYR A 239 26.70 0.91 -6.16
C TYR A 239 28.06 1.41 -6.70
N GLN A 240 28.93 1.93 -5.84
CA GLN A 240 30.27 2.42 -6.21
C GLN A 240 31.39 1.40 -5.93
N ASP A 241 31.18 0.50 -4.97
CA ASP A 241 32.18 -0.48 -4.53
C ASP A 241 32.34 -1.67 -5.52
N GLU A 242 31.83 -1.52 -6.75
CA GLU A 242 32.01 -2.40 -7.91
C GLU A 242 32.68 -1.67 -9.08
#